data_16f3cd295fe161614d76a523f9f8220f
#
_entry.id   16f3cd295fe161614d76a523f9f8220f
#
_cell.length_a   1.000
_cell.length_b   1.000
_cell.length_c   1.000
_cell.angle_alpha   90.00
_cell.angle_beta   90.00
_cell.angle_gamma   90.00
#
_symmetry.space_group_name_H-M   'P 1'
#
loop_
_entity.id
_entity.type
_entity.pdbx_description
1 polymer ?
#
loop_
_entity_poly.entity_id
_entity_poly.type
_entity_poly.pdbx_seq_one_letter_code
_entity_poly.pdbx_strand_id
1 'polypeptide(L)'
;MRILDENDIEIISPDYEKGYLKPDSLFIIHHEAKEAVKEQGHWEVIAEYPNGGKDVDWVIDIPGEPAKEAWDEYEDIQRFVKYTESELAIRKIEELKQKLFATDYVTLKIVEGAATLEDYKDTIMQRSKWRSEINSLEEKLMEGT
;
A
#
# COMPACT_ATOMS: atom_id res chain seq x y z
N MET A 1 6.38 7.74 1.49
CA MET A 1 5.77 6.87 0.45
C MET A 1 4.39 7.42 0.12
N ARG A 2 4.12 7.66 -1.16
CA ARG A 2 2.82 8.21 -1.59
C ARG A 2 1.73 7.14 -1.52
N ILE A 3 0.51 7.60 -1.27
CA ILE A 3 -0.69 6.76 -1.30
C ILE A 3 -1.49 7.16 -2.54
N LEU A 4 -1.72 6.23 -3.43
CA LEU A 4 -2.48 6.45 -4.66
C LEU A 4 -3.73 5.56 -4.67
N ASP A 5 -4.78 6.06 -5.32
CA ASP A 5 -5.99 5.26 -5.52
C ASP A 5 -5.86 4.36 -6.78
N GLU A 6 -6.93 3.71 -7.16
CA GLU A 6 -7.00 2.83 -8.34
C GLU A 6 -6.77 3.55 -9.67
N ASN A 7 -6.91 4.88 -9.66
CA ASN A 7 -6.71 5.74 -10.84
C ASN A 7 -5.39 6.52 -10.79
N ASP A 8 -4.48 6.12 -9.89
CA ASP A 8 -3.18 6.77 -9.66
C ASP A 8 -3.29 8.23 -9.16
N ILE A 9 -4.41 8.55 -8.50
CA ILE A 9 -4.63 9.86 -7.88
C ILE A 9 -4.16 9.81 -6.44
N GLU A 10 -3.35 10.78 -6.03
CA GLU A 10 -2.80 10.85 -4.68
C GLU A 10 -3.88 11.13 -3.63
N ILE A 11 -3.84 10.36 -2.55
CA ILE A 11 -4.73 10.50 -1.41
C ILE A 11 -3.90 10.94 -0.20
N ILE A 12 -4.28 12.06 0.40
CA ILE A 12 -3.57 12.59 1.58
C ILE A 12 -4.06 11.94 2.86
N SER A 13 -5.37 11.76 2.99
CA SER A 13 -5.99 11.16 4.19
C SER A 13 -6.96 10.06 3.77
N PRO A 14 -6.47 8.81 3.62
CA PRO A 14 -7.35 7.71 3.24
C PRO A 14 -8.35 7.39 4.35
N ASP A 15 -9.56 7.06 3.94
CA ASP A 15 -10.61 6.60 4.85
C ASP A 15 -10.54 5.07 5.00
N TYR A 16 -9.93 4.63 6.09
CA TYR A 16 -9.72 3.20 6.36
C TYR A 16 -11.01 2.43 6.63
N GLU A 17 -12.13 3.11 6.81
CA GLU A 17 -13.44 2.47 6.91
C GLU A 17 -13.94 2.01 5.52
N LYS A 18 -13.47 2.66 4.47
CA LYS A 18 -13.89 2.38 3.08
C LYS A 18 -12.92 1.50 2.30
N GLY A 19 -11.72 1.31 2.80
CA GLY A 19 -10.72 0.53 2.09
C GLY A 19 -9.46 0.29 2.92
N TYR A 20 -8.44 -0.26 2.27
CA TYR A 20 -7.19 -0.62 2.91
C TYR A 20 -6.01 -0.26 2.01
N LEU A 21 -4.81 -0.23 2.59
CA LEU A 21 -3.57 0.01 1.86
C LEU A 21 -2.91 -1.31 1.48
N LYS A 22 -2.41 -1.35 0.27
CA LYS A 22 -1.67 -2.49 -0.28
C LYS A 22 -0.36 -1.99 -0.88
N PRO A 23 0.78 -2.64 -0.60
CA PRO A 23 2.03 -2.31 -1.27
C PRO A 23 1.92 -2.49 -2.78
N ASP A 24 2.40 -1.53 -3.54
CA ASP A 24 2.37 -1.56 -4.99
C ASP A 24 3.52 -0.73 -5.55
N SER A 25 3.65 -0.70 -6.86
CA SER A 25 4.65 0.10 -7.54
C SER A 25 4.01 0.87 -8.70
N LEU A 26 4.47 2.11 -8.88
CA LEU A 26 4.01 2.97 -9.96
C LEU A 26 5.10 3.04 -11.01
N PHE A 27 4.77 2.73 -12.26
CA PHE A 27 5.67 2.90 -13.38
C PHE A 27 5.95 4.39 -13.61
N ILE A 28 7.22 4.75 -13.68
CA ILE A 28 7.66 6.13 -13.89
C ILE A 28 8.08 6.33 -15.35
N ILE A 29 9.13 5.63 -15.79
CA ILE A 29 9.67 5.80 -17.13
C ILE A 29 10.46 4.54 -17.53
N HIS A 30 10.47 4.29 -18.84
CA HIS A 30 11.33 3.28 -19.43
C HIS A 30 12.66 3.94 -19.83
N HIS A 31 13.77 3.35 -19.39
CA HIS A 31 15.10 3.77 -19.79
C HIS A 31 15.62 2.86 -20.89
N GLU A 32 15.93 3.44 -22.04
CA GLU A 32 16.48 2.69 -23.17
C GLU A 32 17.87 2.14 -22.86
N ALA A 33 18.21 1.04 -23.51
CA ALA A 33 19.55 0.46 -23.45
C ALA A 33 20.56 1.45 -24.01
N LYS A 34 21.73 1.53 -23.38
CA LYS A 34 22.84 2.36 -23.86
C LYS A 34 23.99 1.45 -24.23
N GLU A 35 24.59 1.72 -25.40
CA GLU A 35 25.80 1.02 -25.82
C GLU A 35 26.98 1.51 -24.99
N ALA A 36 27.99 0.64 -24.88
CA ALA A 36 29.25 1.00 -24.24
C ALA A 36 29.91 2.15 -25.01
N VAL A 37 30.44 3.10 -24.29
CA VAL A 37 31.25 4.19 -24.87
C VAL A 37 32.70 3.84 -24.63
N LYS A 38 33.48 3.74 -25.70
CA LYS A 38 34.90 3.46 -25.63
C LYS A 38 35.64 4.72 -25.22
N GLU A 39 36.54 4.58 -24.25
CA GLU A 39 37.40 5.68 -23.86
C GLU A 39 38.25 6.16 -25.08
N GLN A 40 38.27 7.47 -25.26
CA GLN A 40 39.06 8.12 -26.30
C GLN A 40 39.97 9.17 -25.66
N GLY A 41 41.16 9.22 -26.14
CA GLY A 41 42.13 10.17 -25.61
C GLY A 41 43.33 10.28 -26.54
N HIS A 42 44.33 10.98 -26.09
CA HIS A 42 45.57 11.17 -26.82
C HIS A 42 46.77 11.23 -25.86
N TRP A 43 47.93 10.99 -26.43
CA TRP A 43 49.17 11.07 -25.67
C TRP A 43 49.70 12.50 -25.72
N GLU A 44 50.07 13.08 -24.58
CA GLU A 44 50.74 14.38 -24.49
C GLU A 44 52.14 14.20 -23.96
N VAL A 45 53.08 14.96 -24.51
CA VAL A 45 54.46 15.01 -24.02
C VAL A 45 54.53 15.91 -22.81
N ILE A 46 54.88 15.37 -21.63
CA ILE A 46 54.98 16.12 -20.38
C ILE A 46 56.44 16.53 -20.08
N ALA A 47 57.41 15.83 -20.62
CA ALA A 47 58.82 16.16 -20.45
C ALA A 47 59.63 15.65 -21.65
N GLU A 48 60.61 16.45 -22.09
CA GLU A 48 61.58 16.06 -23.10
C GLU A 48 62.96 16.15 -22.48
N TYR A 49 63.82 15.18 -22.83
CA TYR A 49 65.16 15.08 -22.29
C TYR A 49 66.23 15.33 -23.38
N PRO A 50 67.44 15.81 -23.01
CA PRO A 50 68.51 16.09 -24.00
C PRO A 50 68.97 14.90 -24.84
N ASN A 51 68.74 13.66 -24.36
CA ASN A 51 69.07 12.43 -25.08
C ASN A 51 67.96 12.01 -26.10
N GLY A 52 66.94 12.82 -26.31
CA GLY A 52 65.83 12.52 -27.21
C GLY A 52 64.67 11.71 -26.57
N GLY A 53 64.87 11.32 -25.30
CA GLY A 53 63.79 10.66 -24.54
C GLY A 53 62.61 11.62 -24.21
N LYS A 54 61.43 11.07 -24.10
CA LYS A 54 60.23 11.84 -23.76
C LYS A 54 59.38 11.06 -22.76
N ASP A 55 58.84 11.76 -21.79
CA ASP A 55 57.79 11.26 -20.95
C ASP A 55 56.47 11.70 -21.54
N VAL A 56 55.55 10.77 -21.67
CA VAL A 56 54.21 11.02 -22.23
C VAL A 56 53.18 10.60 -21.22
N ASP A 57 52.04 11.27 -21.28
CA ASP A 57 50.91 10.99 -20.40
C ASP A 57 49.67 10.82 -21.26
N TRP A 58 48.75 9.96 -20.80
CA TRP A 58 47.49 9.72 -21.48
C TRP A 58 46.49 10.71 -20.98
N VAL A 59 45.94 11.52 -21.90
CA VAL A 59 44.89 12.50 -21.60
C VAL A 59 43.58 11.97 -22.15
N ILE A 60 42.56 11.85 -21.25
CA ILE A 60 41.23 11.37 -21.60
C ILE A 60 40.41 12.52 -22.17
N ASP A 61 40.00 12.42 -23.44
CA ASP A 61 39.11 13.39 -24.08
C ASP A 61 37.66 13.03 -23.90
N ILE A 62 37.33 11.73 -24.03
CA ILE A 62 36.00 11.16 -23.81
C ILE A 62 36.15 9.99 -22.85
N PRO A 63 35.60 10.08 -21.62
CA PRO A 63 35.65 8.97 -20.68
C PRO A 63 34.84 7.77 -21.19
N GLY A 64 35.35 6.58 -20.95
CA GLY A 64 34.65 5.34 -21.26
C GLY A 64 33.51 5.10 -20.30
N GLU A 65 32.42 4.53 -20.81
CA GLU A 65 31.27 4.11 -19.99
C GLU A 65 30.88 2.68 -20.36
N PRO A 66 30.53 1.85 -19.38
CA PRO A 66 30.04 0.50 -19.66
C PRO A 66 28.67 0.53 -20.32
N ALA A 67 28.37 -0.51 -21.09
CA ALA A 67 27.03 -0.68 -21.64
C ALA A 67 26.01 -0.86 -20.53
N LYS A 68 24.80 -0.35 -20.75
CA LYS A 68 23.68 -0.50 -19.82
C LYS A 68 22.51 -1.14 -20.57
N GLU A 69 21.89 -2.12 -19.93
CA GLU A 69 20.67 -2.72 -20.46
C GLU A 69 19.48 -1.78 -20.24
N ALA A 70 18.44 -1.96 -21.06
CA ALA A 70 17.19 -1.24 -20.86
C ALA A 70 16.58 -1.65 -19.52
N TRP A 71 15.92 -0.70 -18.83
CA TRP A 71 15.26 -0.98 -17.56
C TRP A 71 14.09 -0.03 -17.35
N ASP A 72 13.15 -0.48 -16.55
CA ASP A 72 11.98 0.30 -16.19
C ASP A 72 12.15 0.84 -14.77
N GLU A 73 11.84 2.11 -14.61
CA GLU A 73 11.88 2.78 -13.30
C GLU A 73 10.50 2.76 -12.67
N TYR A 74 10.43 2.31 -11.42
CA TYR A 74 9.22 2.26 -10.61
C TYR A 74 9.41 3.02 -9.31
N GLU A 75 8.32 3.58 -8.80
CA GLU A 75 8.25 4.17 -7.47
C GLU A 75 7.48 3.23 -6.55
N ASP A 76 7.99 2.96 -5.36
CA ASP A 76 7.26 2.20 -4.36
C ASP A 76 6.17 3.09 -3.75
N ILE A 77 4.93 2.62 -3.81
CA ILE A 77 3.77 3.32 -3.32
C ILE A 77 2.92 2.42 -2.44
N GLN A 78 1.96 3.02 -1.74
CA GLN A 78 0.86 2.31 -1.12
C GLN A 78 -0.39 2.57 -1.95
N ARG A 79 -1.06 1.50 -2.36
CA ARG A 79 -2.30 1.64 -3.12
C ARG A 79 -3.50 1.48 -2.21
N PHE A 80 -4.39 2.46 -2.26
CA PHE A 80 -5.66 2.40 -1.53
C PHE A 80 -6.65 1.58 -2.36
N VAL A 81 -7.10 0.46 -1.79
CA VAL A 81 -8.06 -0.43 -2.42
C VAL A 81 -9.38 -0.34 -1.66
N LYS A 82 -10.45 0.02 -2.36
CA LYS A 82 -11.78 0.10 -1.75
C LYS A 82 -12.31 -1.29 -1.43
N TYR A 83 -12.96 -1.42 -0.28
CA TYR A 83 -13.68 -2.63 0.05
C TYR A 83 -14.85 -2.84 -0.93
N THR A 84 -15.10 -4.07 -1.30
CA THR A 84 -16.30 -4.46 -2.04
C THR A 84 -17.52 -4.41 -1.11
N GLU A 85 -18.72 -4.44 -1.67
CA GLU A 85 -19.96 -4.49 -0.86
C GLU A 85 -19.98 -5.69 0.09
N SER A 86 -19.48 -6.85 -0.38
CA SER A 86 -19.37 -8.05 0.44
C SER A 86 -18.39 -7.87 1.60
N GLU A 87 -17.24 -7.27 1.33
CA GLU A 87 -16.24 -6.99 2.38
C GLU A 87 -16.78 -6.01 3.43
N LEU A 88 -17.48 -4.96 3.00
CA LEU A 88 -18.12 -4.00 3.91
C LEU A 88 -19.19 -4.66 4.77
N ALA A 89 -19.99 -5.54 4.18
CA ALA A 89 -21.02 -6.30 4.91
C ALA A 89 -20.39 -7.20 5.98
N ILE A 90 -19.31 -7.90 5.64
CA ILE A 90 -18.59 -8.76 6.58
C ILE A 90 -18.02 -7.93 7.74
N ARG A 91 -17.43 -6.78 7.44
CA ARG A 91 -16.89 -5.89 8.48
C ARG A 91 -17.98 -5.37 9.40
N LYS A 92 -19.13 -5.01 8.84
CA LYS A 92 -20.28 -4.54 9.63
C LYS A 92 -20.82 -5.65 10.54
N ILE A 93 -20.93 -6.87 10.03
CA ILE A 93 -21.33 -8.03 10.82
C ILE A 93 -20.39 -8.23 12.00
N GLU A 94 -19.07 -8.19 11.77
CA GLU A 94 -18.07 -8.32 12.83
C GLU A 94 -18.22 -7.21 13.89
N GLU A 95 -18.40 -5.97 13.45
CA GLU A 95 -18.63 -4.83 14.37
C GLU A 95 -19.87 -5.06 15.25
N LEU A 96 -20.97 -5.48 14.66
CA LEU A 96 -22.22 -5.74 15.38
C LEU A 96 -22.07 -6.93 16.35
N LYS A 97 -21.36 -7.98 15.95
CA LYS A 97 -21.06 -9.10 16.84
C LYS A 97 -20.22 -8.69 18.04
N GLN A 98 -19.26 -7.78 17.84
CA GLN A 98 -18.48 -7.22 18.95
C GLN A 98 -19.36 -6.41 19.92
N LYS A 99 -20.31 -5.65 19.41
CA LYS A 99 -21.26 -4.91 20.24
C LYS A 99 -22.14 -5.86 21.05
N LEU A 100 -22.62 -6.94 20.44
CA LEU A 100 -23.39 -7.97 21.14
C LEU A 100 -22.57 -8.63 22.24
N PHE A 101 -21.34 -9.00 21.93
CA PHE A 101 -20.42 -9.61 22.88
C PHE A 101 -20.18 -8.67 24.07
N ALA A 102 -19.95 -7.39 23.83
CA ALA A 102 -19.70 -6.40 24.88
C ALA A 102 -20.90 -6.20 25.81
N THR A 103 -22.11 -6.54 25.38
CA THR A 103 -23.35 -6.41 26.17
C THR A 103 -23.93 -7.74 26.65
N ASP A 104 -23.25 -8.86 26.43
CA ASP A 104 -23.73 -10.19 26.86
C ASP A 104 -23.90 -10.31 28.37
N TYR A 105 -23.12 -9.54 29.15
CA TYR A 105 -23.21 -9.52 30.60
C TYR A 105 -24.60 -9.11 31.10
N VAL A 106 -25.35 -8.32 30.31
CA VAL A 106 -26.72 -7.89 30.64
C VAL A 106 -27.64 -9.10 30.81
N THR A 107 -27.57 -10.04 29.86
CA THR A 107 -28.35 -11.28 29.92
C THR A 107 -28.03 -12.09 31.16
N LEU A 108 -26.74 -12.21 31.49
CA LEU A 108 -26.29 -12.93 32.69
C LEU A 108 -26.80 -12.29 33.97
N LYS A 109 -26.77 -10.95 34.08
CA LYS A 109 -27.31 -10.23 35.25
C LYS A 109 -28.81 -10.48 35.43
N ILE A 110 -29.56 -10.48 34.34
CA ILE A 110 -31.01 -10.71 34.38
C ILE A 110 -31.29 -12.14 34.82
N VAL A 111 -30.60 -13.12 34.26
CA VAL A 111 -30.77 -14.56 34.60
C VAL A 111 -30.42 -14.81 36.06
N GLU A 112 -29.36 -14.20 36.57
CA GLU A 112 -28.92 -14.35 37.95
C GLU A 112 -29.78 -13.56 38.99
N GLY A 113 -30.72 -12.73 38.50
CA GLY A 113 -31.54 -11.92 39.38
C GLY A 113 -30.89 -10.64 39.88
N ALA A 114 -29.70 -10.30 39.36
CA ALA A 114 -28.95 -9.08 39.73
C ALA A 114 -29.54 -7.83 39.06
N ALA A 115 -30.33 -7.98 38.03
CA ALA A 115 -30.99 -6.91 37.30
C ALA A 115 -32.32 -7.40 36.72
N THR A 116 -33.18 -6.46 36.32
CA THR A 116 -34.47 -6.78 35.71
C THR A 116 -34.43 -6.41 34.23
N LEU A 117 -35.41 -6.90 33.46
CA LEU A 117 -35.59 -6.53 32.06
C LEU A 117 -35.78 -5.02 31.89
N GLU A 118 -36.51 -4.40 32.86
CA GLU A 118 -36.73 -2.96 32.82
C GLU A 118 -35.47 -2.15 32.99
N ASP A 119 -34.55 -2.61 33.82
CA ASP A 119 -33.25 -1.93 34.06
C ASP A 119 -32.41 -1.79 32.77
N TYR A 120 -32.52 -2.73 31.85
CA TYR A 120 -31.78 -2.77 30.61
C TYR A 120 -32.67 -2.75 29.36
N LYS A 121 -33.85 -2.18 29.46
CA LYS A 121 -34.82 -2.12 28.37
C LYS A 121 -34.21 -1.59 27.07
N ASP A 122 -33.51 -0.45 27.12
CA ASP A 122 -32.93 0.17 25.95
C ASP A 122 -31.80 -0.67 25.35
N THR A 123 -30.98 -1.30 26.19
CA THR A 123 -29.93 -2.20 25.76
C THR A 123 -30.51 -3.43 25.05
N ILE A 124 -31.56 -4.01 25.61
CA ILE A 124 -32.26 -5.18 25.01
C ILE A 124 -32.84 -4.84 23.64
N MET A 125 -33.47 -3.67 23.51
CA MET A 125 -33.98 -3.19 22.24
C MET A 125 -32.85 -3.00 21.21
N GLN A 126 -31.73 -2.44 21.64
CA GLN A 126 -30.56 -2.22 20.78
C GLN A 126 -29.95 -3.54 20.32
N ARG A 127 -29.86 -4.52 21.21
CA ARG A 127 -29.36 -5.87 20.89
C ARG A 127 -30.25 -6.55 19.84
N SER A 128 -31.54 -6.40 19.96
CA SER A 128 -32.50 -6.93 18.99
C SER A 128 -32.30 -6.31 17.60
N LYS A 129 -32.05 -5.00 17.53
CA LYS A 129 -31.75 -4.30 16.28
C LYS A 129 -30.45 -4.82 15.65
N TRP A 130 -29.43 -5.00 16.46
CA TRP A 130 -28.13 -5.52 15.97
C TRP A 130 -28.28 -6.92 15.37
N ARG A 131 -29.02 -7.82 16.03
CA ARG A 131 -29.29 -9.17 15.49
C ARG A 131 -30.06 -9.13 14.18
N SER A 132 -31.06 -8.28 14.10
CA SER A 132 -31.84 -8.10 12.89
C SER A 132 -31.01 -7.60 11.73
N GLU A 133 -30.13 -6.63 12.00
CA GLU A 133 -29.21 -6.09 11.00
C GLU A 133 -28.19 -7.12 10.55
N ILE A 134 -27.64 -7.93 11.46
CA ILE A 134 -26.73 -9.03 11.13
C ILE A 134 -27.42 -10.03 10.20
N ASN A 135 -28.63 -10.44 10.53
CA ASN A 135 -29.40 -11.39 9.71
C ASN A 135 -29.65 -10.84 8.31
N SER A 136 -29.98 -9.55 8.20
CA SER A 136 -30.20 -8.87 6.92
C SER A 136 -28.93 -8.83 6.08
N LEU A 137 -27.77 -8.54 6.69
CA LEU A 137 -26.47 -8.50 6.00
C LEU A 137 -26.04 -9.90 5.56
N GLU A 138 -26.27 -10.92 6.39
CA GLU A 138 -25.94 -12.31 6.05
C GLU A 138 -26.78 -12.80 4.85
N GLU A 139 -28.04 -12.43 4.78
CA GLU A 139 -28.91 -12.73 3.64
C GLU A 139 -28.37 -12.10 2.35
N LYS A 140 -27.95 -10.84 2.39
CA LYS A 140 -27.35 -10.15 1.25
C LYS A 140 -26.09 -10.85 0.76
N LEU A 141 -25.25 -11.32 1.67
CA LEU A 141 -24.03 -12.07 1.33
C LEU A 141 -24.34 -13.37 0.62
N MET A 142 -25.39 -14.07 1.06
CA MET A 142 -25.83 -15.32 0.42
C MET A 142 -26.40 -15.08 -0.97
N GLU A 143 -27.12 -13.98 -1.19
CA GLU A 143 -27.67 -13.61 -2.49
C GLU A 143 -26.59 -13.18 -3.48
N GLY A 144 -25.48 -12.62 -2.98
CA GLY A 144 -24.35 -12.15 -3.80
C GLY A 144 -23.41 -13.23 -4.30
N THR A 145 -23.65 -14.50 -3.91
CA THR A 145 -22.83 -15.65 -4.34
C THR A 145 -23.54 -16.55 -5.41
#